data_009004bc83cd651d81c3443d0a653db5
#
_entry.id   009004bc83cd651d81c3443d0a653db5
#
_cell.length_a   1.000
_cell.length_b   1.000
_cell.length_c   1.000
_cell.angle_alpha   90.00
_cell.angle_beta   90.00
_cell.angle_gamma   90.00
#
_symmetry.space_group_name_H-M   'P 1'
#
loop_
_entity.id
_entity.type
_entity.pdbx_description
1 polymer ?
#
loop_
_entity_poly.entity_id
_entity_poly.type
_entity_poly.pdbx_seq_one_letter_code
_entity_poly.pdbx_strand_id
1 'polypeptide(L)'
;GKALTMNGTRYVLVEFATSDAYSHIYRAVQDFVYAGYIPILAHVERYKAVFGHVDKIVELIETGAYIQINAESLIGGIFDKRASFCKKIMKEGLVHFLGTDCHDFRTRRPNMKPAAEVVRKKHADQILYENPRRMLEGKSI
;
A
#
# COMPACT_ATOMS: atom_id res chain seq x y z
N GLY A 1 17.40 -7.75 14.60
CA GLY A 1 17.48 -6.29 14.63
C GLY A 1 16.12 -5.68 14.96
N LYS A 2 16.08 -4.53 15.61
CA LYS A 2 14.83 -3.82 15.85
C LYS A 2 14.33 -3.24 14.53
N ALA A 3 13.10 -3.54 14.15
CA ALA A 3 12.46 -2.89 13.01
C ALA A 3 12.25 -1.40 13.31
N LEU A 4 12.48 -0.55 12.31
CA LEU A 4 12.19 0.88 12.41
C LEU A 4 10.68 1.08 12.29
N THR A 5 10.05 1.33 13.41
CA THR A 5 8.60 1.55 13.47
C THR A 5 8.24 3.00 13.18
N MET A 6 7.03 3.22 12.67
CA MET A 6 6.52 4.54 12.36
C MET A 6 6.03 5.23 13.65
N ASN A 7 6.63 6.37 13.95
CA ASN A 7 6.26 7.20 15.11
C ASN A 7 6.20 6.43 16.46
N GLY A 8 7.09 5.44 16.66
CA GLY A 8 7.12 4.63 17.89
C GLY A 8 5.93 3.67 18.06
N THR A 9 5.09 3.51 17.03
CA THR A 9 3.98 2.57 17.01
C THR A 9 4.45 1.17 16.60
N ARG A 10 3.53 0.20 16.44
CA ARG A 10 3.84 -1.14 15.93
C ARG A 10 3.85 -1.21 14.40
N TYR A 11 3.48 -0.13 13.71
CA TYR A 11 3.43 -0.08 12.26
C TYR A 11 4.83 -0.02 11.66
N VAL A 12 5.07 -0.84 10.66
CA VAL A 12 6.35 -0.94 9.92
C VAL A 12 6.07 -0.86 8.42
N LEU A 13 6.71 0.09 7.74
CA LEU A 13 6.68 0.12 6.28
C LEU A 13 7.67 -0.92 5.75
N VAL A 14 7.18 -1.82 4.91
CA VAL A 14 7.95 -2.93 4.34
C VAL A 14 7.96 -2.81 2.82
N GLU A 15 9.15 -2.89 2.27
CA GLU A 15 9.39 -2.86 0.82
C GLU A 15 10.09 -4.16 0.38
N PHE A 16 9.60 -4.75 -0.70
CA PHE A 16 10.20 -5.92 -1.33
C PHE A 16 10.79 -5.55 -2.69
N ALA A 17 11.71 -6.38 -3.18
CA ALA A 17 12.15 -6.28 -4.55
C ALA A 17 10.99 -6.62 -5.50
N THR A 18 10.91 -5.93 -6.63
CA THR A 18 9.81 -6.13 -7.60
C THR A 18 9.74 -7.55 -8.15
N SER A 19 10.87 -8.29 -8.09
CA SER A 19 11.01 -9.67 -8.54
C SER A 19 10.88 -10.72 -7.44
N ASP A 20 10.65 -10.32 -6.20
CA ASP A 20 10.51 -11.28 -5.09
C ASP A 20 9.34 -12.24 -5.34
N ALA A 21 9.56 -13.52 -4.98
CA ALA A 21 8.53 -14.52 -5.06
C ALA A 21 7.41 -14.25 -4.04
N TYR A 22 6.18 -14.58 -4.39
CA TYR A 22 5.04 -14.42 -3.49
C TYR A 22 5.22 -15.14 -2.14
N SER A 23 5.79 -16.34 -2.17
CA SER A 23 6.07 -17.10 -0.94
C SER A 23 7.01 -16.37 0.02
N HIS A 24 7.97 -15.61 -0.52
CA HIS A 24 8.87 -14.77 0.29
C HIS A 24 8.12 -13.62 0.94
N ILE A 25 7.30 -12.91 0.16
CA ILE A 25 6.47 -11.79 0.64
C ILE A 25 5.51 -12.29 1.74
N TYR A 26 4.80 -13.37 1.47
CA TYR A 26 3.83 -13.96 2.39
C TYR A 26 4.47 -14.37 3.72
N ARG A 27 5.60 -15.08 3.66
CA ARG A 27 6.34 -15.49 4.86
C ARG A 27 6.83 -14.29 5.67
N ALA A 28 7.36 -13.27 4.99
CA ALA A 28 7.82 -12.06 5.67
C ALA A 28 6.67 -11.35 6.41
N VAL A 29 5.49 -11.28 5.80
CA VAL A 29 4.29 -10.73 6.47
C VAL A 29 3.96 -11.53 7.73
N GLN A 30 3.95 -12.87 7.64
CA GLN A 30 3.71 -13.74 8.79
C GLN A 30 4.74 -13.49 9.91
N ASP A 31 6.01 -13.37 9.56
CA ASP A 31 7.09 -13.15 10.52
C ASP A 31 6.93 -11.79 11.24
N PHE A 32 6.59 -10.71 10.51
CA PHE A 32 6.30 -9.41 11.11
C PHE A 32 5.12 -9.46 12.07
N VAL A 33 4.02 -10.07 11.65
CA VAL A 33 2.82 -10.20 12.48
C VAL A 33 3.10 -11.06 13.72
N TYR A 34 3.80 -12.17 13.56
CA TYR A 34 4.19 -13.03 14.68
C TYR A 34 5.08 -12.28 15.69
N ALA A 35 5.96 -11.42 15.22
CA ALA A 35 6.82 -10.57 16.06
C ALA A 35 6.06 -9.39 16.71
N GLY A 36 4.75 -9.24 16.47
CA GLY A 36 3.92 -8.19 17.05
C GLY A 36 3.88 -6.88 16.29
N TYR A 37 4.45 -6.85 15.09
CA TYR A 37 4.40 -5.68 14.22
C TYR A 37 3.17 -5.69 13.28
N ILE A 38 2.85 -4.54 12.73
CA ILE A 38 1.78 -4.37 11.75
C ILE A 38 2.44 -3.90 10.44
N PRO A 39 2.67 -4.81 9.47
CA PRO A 39 3.34 -4.46 8.23
C PRO A 39 2.41 -3.68 7.30
N ILE A 40 2.93 -2.58 6.75
CA ILE A 40 2.35 -1.85 5.63
C ILE A 40 3.21 -2.16 4.42
N LEU A 41 2.64 -2.81 3.42
CA LEU A 41 3.34 -3.18 2.20
C LEU A 41 3.36 -2.00 1.23
N ALA A 42 4.56 -1.46 0.95
CA ALA A 42 4.74 -0.33 0.07
C ALA A 42 4.54 -0.72 -1.40
N HIS A 43 3.88 0.14 -2.16
CA HIS A 43 3.72 0.06 -3.63
C HIS A 43 3.49 -1.35 -4.18
N VAL A 44 2.47 -2.05 -3.65
CA VAL A 44 2.21 -3.48 -3.96
C VAL A 44 1.98 -3.74 -5.45
N GLU A 45 1.51 -2.75 -6.19
CA GLU A 45 1.30 -2.84 -7.64
C GLU A 45 2.60 -3.02 -8.43
N ARG A 46 3.75 -2.83 -7.81
CA ARG A 46 5.07 -3.06 -8.42
C ARG A 46 5.59 -4.48 -8.28
N TYR A 47 5.04 -5.27 -7.35
CA TYR A 47 5.48 -6.65 -7.15
C TYR A 47 4.90 -7.53 -8.25
N LYS A 48 5.76 -8.10 -9.09
CA LYS A 48 5.33 -8.98 -10.20
C LYS A 48 4.50 -10.16 -9.72
N ALA A 49 4.79 -10.66 -8.52
CA ALA A 49 4.07 -11.78 -7.92
C ALA A 49 2.65 -11.43 -7.47
N VAL A 50 2.34 -10.16 -7.29
CA VAL A 50 1.06 -9.67 -6.75
C VAL A 50 0.24 -8.94 -7.83
N PHE A 51 0.90 -8.29 -8.76
CA PHE A 51 0.26 -7.50 -9.81
C PHE A 51 -0.75 -8.34 -10.61
N GLY A 52 -1.99 -7.86 -10.69
CA GLY A 52 -3.08 -8.56 -11.36
C GLY A 52 -3.74 -9.68 -10.54
N HIS A 53 -3.27 -9.96 -9.32
CA HIS A 53 -3.77 -11.02 -8.45
C HIS A 53 -4.44 -10.46 -7.20
N VAL A 54 -5.72 -10.14 -7.31
CA VAL A 54 -6.53 -9.60 -6.19
C VAL A 54 -6.60 -10.58 -5.03
N ASP A 55 -6.71 -11.87 -5.32
CA ASP A 55 -6.73 -12.96 -4.34
C ASP A 55 -5.50 -12.95 -3.43
N LYS A 56 -4.32 -12.69 -3.99
CA LYS A 56 -3.08 -12.59 -3.20
C LYS A 56 -3.06 -11.35 -2.30
N ILE A 57 -3.62 -10.24 -2.75
CA ILE A 57 -3.77 -9.05 -1.91
C ILE A 57 -4.71 -9.34 -0.74
N VAL A 58 -5.83 -9.97 -0.98
CA VAL A 58 -6.77 -10.37 0.07
C VAL A 58 -6.08 -11.28 1.09
N GLU A 59 -5.34 -12.29 0.63
CA GLU A 59 -4.60 -13.21 1.52
C GLU A 59 -3.58 -12.46 2.40
N LEU A 60 -2.83 -11.51 1.84
CA LEU A 60 -1.89 -10.69 2.61
C LEU A 60 -2.59 -9.83 3.67
N ILE A 61 -3.75 -9.26 3.34
CA ILE A 61 -4.57 -8.50 4.28
C ILE A 61 -5.10 -9.40 5.41
N GLU A 62 -5.61 -10.58 5.07
CA GLU A 62 -6.10 -11.56 6.04
C GLU A 62 -4.98 -12.05 6.96
N THR A 63 -3.75 -12.08 6.49
CA THR A 63 -2.56 -12.41 7.28
C THR A 63 -2.17 -11.29 8.25
N GLY A 64 -2.63 -10.06 8.03
CA GLY A 64 -2.43 -8.92 8.91
C GLY A 64 -1.68 -7.74 8.31
N ALA A 65 -1.44 -7.75 6.99
CA ALA A 65 -0.81 -6.63 6.29
C ALA A 65 -1.82 -5.53 5.93
N TYR A 66 -1.32 -4.31 5.87
CA TYR A 66 -1.99 -3.20 5.21
C TYR A 66 -1.33 -2.89 3.86
N ILE A 67 -2.11 -2.36 2.94
CA ILE A 67 -1.72 -2.18 1.54
C ILE A 67 -1.57 -0.71 1.21
N GLN A 68 -0.39 -0.35 0.69
CA GLN A 68 -0.11 0.95 0.11
C GLN A 68 0.12 0.80 -1.39
N ILE A 69 -0.42 1.72 -2.17
CA ILE A 69 -0.10 1.88 -3.59
C ILE A 69 0.46 3.28 -3.84
N ASN A 70 1.17 3.45 -4.94
CA ASN A 70 1.64 4.77 -5.35
C ASN A 70 0.50 5.58 -5.97
N ALA A 71 0.41 6.85 -5.60
CA ALA A 71 -0.61 7.77 -6.11
C ALA A 71 -0.56 7.90 -7.63
N GLU A 72 0.65 7.94 -8.22
CA GLU A 72 0.84 8.01 -9.67
C GLU A 72 0.27 6.78 -10.40
N SER A 73 0.21 5.62 -9.73
CA SER A 73 -0.29 4.39 -10.31
C SER A 73 -1.82 4.39 -10.53
N LEU A 74 -2.54 5.35 -9.94
CA LEU A 74 -3.96 5.57 -10.20
C LEU A 74 -4.22 6.42 -11.45
N ILE A 75 -3.19 7.08 -11.96
CA ILE A 75 -3.29 8.01 -13.08
C ILE A 75 -3.05 7.24 -14.37
N GLY A 76 -4.06 7.13 -15.20
CA GLY A 76 -4.00 6.43 -16.47
C GLY A 76 -5.37 6.13 -17.05
N GLY A 77 -5.40 5.85 -18.36
CA GLY A 77 -6.62 5.49 -19.08
C GLY A 77 -7.00 4.02 -18.89
N ILE A 78 -8.09 3.63 -19.55
CA ILE A 78 -8.64 2.26 -19.51
C ILE A 78 -7.68 1.19 -20.05
N PHE A 79 -6.73 1.57 -20.90
CA PHE A 79 -5.72 0.67 -21.47
C PHE A 79 -4.45 0.58 -20.61
N ASP A 80 -4.31 1.41 -19.57
CA ASP A 80 -3.23 1.31 -18.60
C ASP A 80 -3.55 0.19 -17.61
N LYS A 81 -2.85 -0.94 -17.74
CA LYS A 81 -3.06 -2.12 -16.90
C LYS A 81 -2.80 -1.85 -15.42
N ARG A 82 -1.78 -1.01 -15.12
CA ARG A 82 -1.45 -0.65 -13.74
C ARG A 82 -2.54 0.20 -13.12
N ALA A 83 -2.96 1.26 -13.82
CA ALA A 83 -4.03 2.12 -13.35
C ALA A 83 -5.35 1.36 -13.19
N SER A 84 -5.68 0.48 -14.13
CA SER A 84 -6.88 -0.36 -14.06
C SER A 84 -6.85 -1.30 -12.86
N PHE A 85 -5.73 -1.95 -12.59
CA PHE A 85 -5.56 -2.82 -11.43
C PHE A 85 -5.66 -2.04 -10.12
N CYS A 86 -4.96 -0.90 -10.01
CA CYS A 86 -5.01 -0.05 -8.82
C CYS A 86 -6.42 0.49 -8.54
N LYS A 87 -7.14 0.92 -9.58
CA LYS A 87 -8.54 1.36 -9.46
C LYS A 87 -9.45 0.23 -9.01
N LYS A 88 -9.22 -1.00 -9.50
CA LYS A 88 -9.99 -2.18 -9.11
C LYS A 88 -9.82 -2.47 -7.62
N ILE A 89 -8.59 -2.62 -7.13
CA ILE A 89 -8.34 -2.91 -5.71
C ILE A 89 -8.76 -1.76 -4.80
N MET A 90 -8.69 -0.52 -5.28
CA MET A 90 -9.22 0.65 -4.57
C MET A 90 -10.74 0.56 -4.41
N LYS A 91 -11.44 0.25 -5.50
CA LYS A 91 -12.91 0.10 -5.51
C LYS A 91 -13.38 -1.02 -4.58
N GLU A 92 -12.61 -2.09 -4.48
CA GLU A 92 -12.89 -3.23 -3.60
C GLU A 92 -12.53 -2.97 -2.13
N GLY A 93 -12.00 -1.78 -1.79
CA GLY A 93 -11.66 -1.40 -0.42
C GLY A 93 -10.40 -2.07 0.12
N LEU A 94 -9.51 -2.55 -0.76
CA LEU A 94 -8.30 -3.27 -0.40
C LEU A 94 -7.07 -2.38 -0.21
N VAL A 95 -7.16 -1.09 -0.49
CA VAL A 95 -6.08 -0.13 -0.34
C VAL A 95 -6.29 0.70 0.92
N HIS A 96 -5.26 0.79 1.75
CA HIS A 96 -5.31 1.48 3.04
C HIS A 96 -4.54 2.81 3.03
N PHE A 97 -3.51 2.91 2.19
CA PHE A 97 -2.66 4.09 2.09
C PHE A 97 -2.30 4.43 0.64
N LEU A 98 -2.10 5.72 0.38
CA LEU A 98 -1.46 6.22 -0.84
C LEU A 98 -0.10 6.82 -0.50
N GLY A 99 0.92 6.46 -1.27
CA GLY A 99 2.25 7.03 -1.18
C GLY A 99 2.60 7.81 -2.45
N THR A 100 3.44 8.81 -2.35
CA THR A 100 3.94 9.54 -3.53
C THR A 100 5.14 8.85 -4.16
N ASP A 101 5.88 8.05 -3.38
CA ASP A 101 7.18 7.48 -3.77
C ASP A 101 8.08 8.54 -4.42
N CYS A 102 8.00 9.77 -3.90
CA CYS A 102 8.72 10.93 -4.43
C CYS A 102 10.17 10.87 -3.99
N HIS A 103 11.08 10.66 -4.94
CA HIS A 103 12.52 10.63 -4.70
C HIS A 103 13.19 11.96 -5.03
N ASP A 104 12.63 12.71 -5.98
CA ASP A 104 13.01 14.08 -6.28
C ASP A 104 11.88 14.84 -7.00
N PHE A 105 11.96 16.18 -7.01
CA PHE A 105 10.95 17.02 -7.64
C PHE A 105 11.07 17.12 -9.17
N ARG A 106 12.15 16.59 -9.76
CA ARG A 106 12.38 16.68 -11.21
C ARG A 106 11.82 15.46 -11.96
N THR A 107 12.08 14.25 -11.44
CA THR A 107 11.74 12.98 -12.12
C THR A 107 10.48 12.34 -11.57
N ARG A 108 10.20 12.52 -10.27
CA ARG A 108 9.01 11.96 -9.61
C ARG A 108 8.31 13.01 -8.76
N ARG A 109 7.47 13.80 -9.41
CA ARG A 109 6.65 14.81 -8.73
C ARG A 109 5.60 14.17 -7.83
N PRO A 110 5.27 14.78 -6.68
CA PRO A 110 4.14 14.34 -5.86
C PRO A 110 2.83 14.41 -6.63
N ASN A 111 2.16 13.28 -6.82
CA ASN A 111 0.91 13.16 -7.58
C ASN A 111 -0.31 12.89 -6.70
N MET A 112 -0.29 13.33 -5.43
CA MET A 112 -1.39 13.09 -4.49
C MET A 112 -2.69 13.76 -4.91
N LYS A 113 -2.62 14.99 -5.39
CA LYS A 113 -3.81 15.77 -5.76
C LYS A 113 -4.58 15.17 -6.94
N PRO A 114 -3.94 14.88 -8.09
CA PRO A 114 -4.63 14.19 -9.20
C PRO A 114 -5.12 12.79 -8.82
N ALA A 115 -4.36 12.05 -8.00
CA ALA A 115 -4.78 10.72 -7.54
C ALA A 115 -6.01 10.79 -6.62
N ALA A 116 -6.08 11.78 -5.74
CA ALA A 116 -7.23 11.99 -4.86
C ALA A 116 -8.53 12.26 -5.64
N GLU A 117 -8.44 12.91 -6.80
CA GLU A 117 -9.59 13.16 -7.67
C GLU A 117 -10.15 11.87 -8.32
N VAL A 118 -9.32 10.85 -8.50
CA VAL A 118 -9.72 9.55 -9.05
C VAL A 118 -10.44 8.70 -8.02
N VAL A 119 -10.16 8.92 -6.74
CA VAL A 119 -10.74 8.17 -5.62
C VAL A 119 -12.10 8.77 -5.23
N ARG A 120 -13.11 7.92 -5.01
CA ARG A 120 -14.40 8.40 -4.49
C ARG A 120 -14.18 9.10 -3.15
N LYS A 121 -14.85 10.25 -2.93
CA LYS A 121 -14.67 11.12 -1.77
C LYS A 121 -14.59 10.36 -0.43
N LYS A 122 -15.50 9.38 -0.21
CA LYS A 122 -15.50 8.56 1.01
C LYS A 122 -14.20 7.78 1.21
N HIS A 123 -13.65 7.19 0.15
CA HIS A 123 -12.38 6.46 0.21
C HIS A 123 -11.19 7.41 0.32
N ALA A 124 -11.26 8.58 -0.31
CA ALA A 124 -10.21 9.59 -0.22
C ALA A 124 -10.01 10.04 1.22
N ASP A 125 -11.07 10.40 1.93
CA ASP A 125 -11.00 10.81 3.33
C ASP A 125 -10.43 9.71 4.22
N GLN A 126 -10.87 8.46 4.03
CA GLN A 126 -10.37 7.31 4.77
C GLN A 126 -8.88 7.09 4.55
N ILE A 127 -8.44 7.08 3.30
CA ILE A 127 -7.07 6.70 2.91
C ILE A 127 -6.08 7.85 3.12
N LEU A 128 -6.48 9.09 2.83
CA LEU A 128 -5.59 10.25 2.89
C LEU A 128 -5.46 10.84 4.29
N TYR A 129 -6.48 10.72 5.14
CA TYR A 129 -6.52 11.38 6.45
C TYR A 129 -6.73 10.41 7.60
N GLU A 130 -7.79 9.62 7.58
CA GLU A 130 -8.16 8.76 8.72
C GLU A 130 -7.14 7.66 8.96
N ASN A 131 -6.78 6.87 7.95
CA ASN A 131 -5.83 5.77 8.11
C ASN A 131 -4.44 6.26 8.53
N PRO A 132 -3.83 7.28 7.89
CA PRO A 132 -2.56 7.83 8.35
C PRO A 132 -2.61 8.36 9.77
N ARG A 133 -3.68 9.05 10.15
CA ARG A 133 -3.86 9.56 11.51
C ARG A 133 -3.92 8.42 12.52
N ARG A 134 -4.75 7.41 12.28
CA ARG A 134 -4.89 6.26 13.17
C ARG A 134 -3.59 5.48 13.31
N MET A 135 -2.86 5.32 12.21
CA MET A 135 -1.54 4.69 12.22
C MET A 135 -0.55 5.45 13.12
N LEU A 136 -0.46 6.78 12.97
CA LEU A 136 0.43 7.61 13.79
C LEU A 136 0.05 7.64 15.27
N GLU A 137 -1.21 7.41 15.60
CA GLU A 137 -1.73 7.27 16.97
C GLU A 137 -1.61 5.82 17.49
N GLY A 138 -1.11 4.88 16.70
CA GLY A 138 -0.99 3.46 17.06
C GLY A 138 -2.34 2.74 17.14
N LYS A 139 -3.40 3.30 16.57
CA LYS A 139 -4.74 2.72 16.54
C LYS A 139 -4.93 1.77 15.35
N SER A 140 -5.83 0.83 15.48
CA SER A 140 -6.24 -0.05 14.37
C SER A 140 -6.89 0.75 13.24
N ILE A 141 -6.60 0.34 12.03
CA ILE A 141 -7.15 0.93 10.80
C ILE A 141 -8.43 0.22 10.40
#